data_4404711797d06d2ceb5cc2ad6604c20d
#
_entry.id   4404711797d06d2ceb5cc2ad6604c20d
#
_cell.length_a   1.000
_cell.length_b   1.000
_cell.length_c   1.000
_cell.angle_alpha   90.00
_cell.angle_beta   90.00
_cell.angle_gamma   90.00
#
_symmetry.space_group_name_H-M   'P 1'
#
loop_
_entity.id
_entity.type
_entity.pdbx_description
1 polymer ?
#
loop_
_entity_poly.entity_id
_entity_poly.type
_entity_poly.pdbx_seq_one_letter_code
_entity_poly.pdbx_strand_id
1 'polypeptide(L)' 'YVSIYTKEKRIVTLETLKNLELTLPAQQFLRIHKSYIINTTKVEALNGNMVEMGKIKVPIGKNYREATLSVLKQ' A
#
# COMPACT_ATOMS: atom_id res chain seq x y z
N TYR A 1 13.07 2.63 -6.99
CA TYR A 1 12.49 1.36 -6.57
C TYR A 1 11.11 1.57 -5.98
N VAL A 2 10.23 0.65 -6.24
CA VAL A 2 8.91 0.61 -5.65
C VAL A 2 8.81 -0.63 -4.78
N SER A 3 8.29 -0.47 -3.56
CA SER A 3 8.08 -1.59 -2.65
C SER A 3 6.60 -1.96 -2.65
N ILE A 4 6.33 -3.24 -2.86
CA ILE A 4 4.98 -3.78 -2.81
C ILE A 4 4.88 -4.65 -1.56
N TYR A 5 3.95 -4.29 -0.68
CA TYR A 5 3.79 -5.01 0.58
C TYR A 5 2.59 -5.95 0.50
N THR A 6 2.86 -7.22 0.72
CA THR A 6 1.83 -8.23 0.92
C THR A 6 1.89 -8.65 2.39
N LYS A 7 1.13 -9.67 2.77
CA LYS A 7 0.92 -9.98 4.19
C LYS A 7 2.20 -10.02 5.04
N GLU A 8 3.24 -10.68 4.59
CA GLU A 8 4.49 -10.78 5.34
C GLU A 8 5.70 -10.61 4.45
N LYS A 9 5.49 -10.11 3.25
CA LYS A 9 6.56 -9.96 2.28
C LYS A 9 6.61 -8.54 1.73
N ARG A 10 7.81 -8.13 1.42
CA ARG A 10 8.06 -6.89 0.70
C ARG A 10 8.72 -7.25 -0.61
N ILE A 11 8.10 -6.86 -1.70
CA ILE A 11 8.64 -7.07 -3.04
C ILE A 11 9.16 -5.74 -3.54
N VAL A 12 10.45 -5.68 -3.85
CA VAL A 12 11.06 -4.48 -4.39
C VAL A 12 11.22 -4.65 -5.89
N THR A 13 10.74 -3.68 -6.65
CA THR A 13 10.80 -3.76 -8.10
C THR A 13 11.31 -2.44 -8.69
N LEU A 14 11.90 -2.53 -9.87
CA LEU A 14 12.34 -1.37 -10.63
C LEU A 14 11.22 -0.77 -11.48
N GLU A 15 10.05 -1.42 -11.52
CA GLU A 15 8.92 -0.90 -12.28
C GLU A 15 8.48 0.46 -11.77
N THR A 16 7.93 1.27 -12.66
CA THR A 16 7.35 2.55 -12.25
C THR A 16 6.01 2.30 -11.57
N LEU A 17 5.63 3.19 -10.67
CA LEU A 17 4.32 3.09 -10.02
C LEU A 17 3.19 3.11 -11.04
N LYS A 18 3.34 3.90 -12.09
CA LYS A 18 2.32 3.98 -13.13
C LYS A 18 2.11 2.63 -13.81
N ASN A 19 3.21 1.94 -14.15
CA ASN A 19 3.10 0.62 -14.76
C ASN A 19 2.50 -0.40 -13.81
N LEU A 20 2.87 -0.34 -12.54
CA LEU A 20 2.32 -1.24 -11.54
C LEU A 20 0.83 -1.02 -11.33
N GLU A 21 0.38 0.23 -11.33
CA GLU A 21 -1.03 0.53 -11.19
C GLU A 21 -1.85 -0.01 -12.36
N LEU A 22 -1.25 -0.07 -13.56
CA LEU A 22 -1.92 -0.64 -14.73
C LEU A 22 -1.92 -2.16 -14.72
N THR A 23 -0.94 -2.77 -14.06
CA THR A 23 -0.75 -4.21 -14.07
C THR A 23 -1.44 -4.90 -12.90
N LEU A 24 -1.45 -4.28 -11.73
CA LEU A 24 -2.01 -4.86 -10.52
C LEU A 24 -3.52 -4.59 -10.43
N PRO A 25 -4.29 -5.55 -9.91
CA PRO A 25 -5.73 -5.32 -9.71
C PRO A 25 -5.98 -4.17 -8.75
N ALA A 26 -6.68 -3.15 -9.21
CA ALA A 26 -6.96 -1.97 -8.40
C ALA A 26 -7.80 -2.28 -7.16
N GLN A 27 -8.54 -3.39 -7.20
CA GLN A 27 -9.39 -3.80 -6.08
C GLN A 27 -8.60 -4.40 -4.92
N GLN A 28 -7.39 -4.88 -5.19
CA GLN A 28 -6.57 -5.54 -4.19
C GLN A 28 -5.34 -4.75 -3.80
N PHE A 29 -4.91 -3.81 -4.63
CA PHE A 29 -3.68 -3.06 -4.39
C PHE A 29 -3.96 -1.58 -4.35
N LEU A 30 -3.38 -0.91 -3.37
CA LEU A 30 -3.58 0.51 -3.16
C LEU A 30 -2.22 1.18 -2.97
N ARG A 31 -2.01 2.26 -3.71
CA ARG A 31 -0.82 3.08 -3.54
C ARG A 31 -1.04 3.99 -2.34
N ILE A 32 -0.23 3.81 -1.31
CA ILE A 32 -0.36 4.59 -0.07
C ILE A 32 0.82 5.52 0.18
N HIS A 33 1.80 5.49 -0.70
CA HIS A 33 2.98 6.30 -0.57
C HIS A 33 3.60 6.49 -1.94
N LYS A 34 4.47 7.48 -2.04
CA LYS A 34 5.19 7.74 -3.29
C LYS A 34 5.93 6.51 -3.80
N SER A 35 6.39 5.66 -2.90
CA SER A 35 7.17 4.48 -3.25
C SER A 35 6.60 3.17 -2.75
N TYR A 36 5.39 3.16 -2.21
CA TYR A 36 4.82 1.97 -1.59
C TYR A 36 3.43 1.65 -2.12
N ILE A 37 3.21 0.36 -2.38
CA ILE A 37 1.90 -0.18 -2.73
C ILE A 37 1.62 -1.30 -1.75
N ILE A 38 0.40 -1.39 -1.25
CA ILE A 38 0.00 -2.45 -0.33
C ILE A 38 -1.13 -3.28 -0.92
N ASN A 39 -1.23 -4.53 -0.44
CA ASN A 39 -2.38 -5.39 -0.73
C ASN A 39 -3.44 -5.12 0.34
N THR A 40 -4.54 -4.49 -0.07
CA THR A 40 -5.58 -4.06 0.86
C THR A 40 -6.29 -5.23 1.56
N THR A 41 -6.28 -6.41 0.96
CA THR A 41 -6.91 -7.58 1.58
C THR A 41 -6.10 -8.12 2.75
N LYS A 42 -4.87 -7.67 2.92
CA LYS A 42 -3.97 -8.14 3.98
C LYS A 42 -3.75 -7.12 5.08
N VAL A 43 -4.43 -5.98 5.00
CA VAL A 43 -4.32 -4.95 6.02
C VAL A 43 -5.04 -5.43 7.29
N GLU A 44 -4.35 -5.39 8.42
CA GLU A 44 -4.93 -5.79 9.70
C GLU A 44 -5.43 -4.60 10.51
N ALA A 45 -4.73 -3.48 10.42
CA ALA A 45 -5.12 -2.31 11.18
C ALA A 45 -4.57 -1.05 10.53
N LEU A 46 -5.22 0.06 10.85
CA LEU A 46 -4.77 1.38 10.44
C LEU A 46 -4.50 2.18 11.71
N ASN A 47 -3.26 2.59 11.88
CA ASN A 47 -2.85 3.26 13.12
C ASN A 47 -2.16 4.58 12.78
N GLY A 48 -2.91 5.67 12.91
CA GLY A 48 -2.37 6.98 12.57
C GLY A 48 -1.99 7.09 11.11
N ASN A 49 -0.71 7.32 10.85
CA ASN A 49 -0.18 7.42 9.49
C ASN A 49 0.46 6.12 9.02
N MET A 50 0.17 5.01 9.69
CA MET A 50 0.78 3.73 9.38
C MET A 50 -0.28 2.69 9.09
N VAL A 51 0.00 1.81 8.12
CA VAL A 51 -0.82 0.65 7.84
C VAL A 51 -0.10 -0.56 8.44
N GLU A 52 -0.82 -1.35 9.23
CA GLU A 52 -0.25 -2.54 9.84
C GLU A 52 -0.70 -3.78 9.07
N MET A 53 0.27 -4.56 8.65
CA MET A 53 0.05 -5.78 7.87
C MET A 53 0.83 -6.91 8.52
N GLY A 54 0.22 -7.57 9.51
CA GLY A 54 0.94 -8.58 10.28
C GLY A 54 2.06 -7.93 11.08
N LYS A 55 3.29 -8.33 10.79
CA LYS A 55 4.46 -7.78 11.47
C LYS A 55 5.04 -6.55 10.77
N ILE A 56 4.49 -6.19 9.63
CA ILE A 56 5.00 -5.10 8.81
C ILE A 56 4.16 -3.85 9.05
N LYS A 57 4.82 -2.71 9.19
CA LYS A 57 4.17 -1.42 9.28
C LYS A 57 4.65 -0.57 8.12
N VAL A 58 3.70 -0.03 7.34
CA VAL A 58 4.01 0.74 6.15
C VAL A 58 3.51 2.16 6.34
N PRO A 59 4.36 3.17 6.18
CA PRO A 59 3.93 4.56 6.33
C PRO A 59 3.03 5.00 5.18
N ILE A 60 2.07 5.85 5.50
CA ILE A 60 1.18 6.44 4.50
C ILE A 60 1.74 7.81 4.13
N GLY A 61 1.90 8.05 2.83
CA GLY A 61 2.35 9.33 2.35
C GLY A 61 1.33 10.43 2.60
N LYS A 62 1.81 11.63 2.89
CA LYS A 62 0.95 12.76 3.23
C LYS A 62 -0.10 13.03 2.15
N ASN A 63 0.28 12.95 0.88
CA ASN A 63 -0.62 13.22 -0.22
C ASN A 63 -1.57 12.06 -0.55
N TYR A 64 -1.36 10.92 0.09
CA TYR A 64 -2.15 9.72 -0.16
C TYR A 64 -3.05 9.36 1.01
N ARG A 65 -2.99 10.14 2.06
CA ARG A 65 -3.69 9.80 3.30
C ARG A 65 -5.20 9.76 3.14
N GLU A 66 -5.77 10.76 2.51
CA GLU A 66 -7.22 10.82 2.34
C GLU A 66 -7.74 9.66 1.50
N ALA A 67 -7.08 9.39 0.39
CA ALA A 67 -7.47 8.28 -0.47
C ALA A 67 -7.32 6.94 0.24
N THR A 68 -6.24 6.78 0.99
CA THR A 68 -6.00 5.56 1.76
C THR A 68 -7.06 5.35 2.82
N LEU A 69 -7.37 6.39 3.58
CA LEU A 69 -8.38 6.30 4.62
C LEU A 69 -9.76 6.02 4.03
N SER A 70 -10.07 6.61 2.89
CA SER A 70 -11.35 6.40 2.22
C SER A 70 -11.53 4.94 1.83
N VAL A 71 -10.48 4.29 1.36
CA VAL A 71 -10.53 2.90 0.94
C VAL A 71 -10.52 1.96 2.15
N LEU A 72 -9.65 2.20 3.12
CA LEU A 72 -9.44 1.27 4.24
C LEU A 72 -10.43 1.42 5.38
N LYS A 73 -11.16 2.51 5.42
CA LYS A 73 -12.11 2.78 6.50
C LYS A 73 -13.48 2.17 6.30
N GLN A 74 -13.66 1.44 5.26
CA GLN A 74 -14.95 0.80 5.01
C GLN A 74 -15.13 -0.48 5.84
#